data_fb9ba2c77f38115d603895450ef9f475
#
_entry.id   fb9ba2c77f38115d603895450ef9f475
#
_cell.length_a   1.000
_cell.length_b   1.000
_cell.length_c   1.000
_cell.angle_alpha   90.00
_cell.angle_beta   90.00
_cell.angle_gamma   90.00
#
_symmetry.space_group_name_H-M   'P 1'
#
loop_
_entity.id
_entity.type
_entity.pdbx_description
1 polymer ?
#
loop_
_entity_poly.entity_id
_entity_poly.type
_entity_poly.pdbx_seq_one_letter_code
_entity_poly.pdbx_strand_id
1 'polypeptide(L)'
;MTKGFFRERKHYSLQEITDNLINLNMEETRRIVGILKKYGVVKAVKKNKPDFDDLLNEDIVLTDVIDNSSDIEYIFDYVGVVVIEGQVFKCYPKYIKSTEHLFENLKQVLKVIKKYNASEQLIYLFNGEDDSKIFNRLAVSIHLLETYYADGLYTNQKDIIETNGEGEILWDKTINETFAIIQNNKPYYVELQTKNTIDNDYDYFRRLHECVLTQCSRELSDAGLLELFELTEVELTQEDLSDFGDASYILYRLQSEIQTQYITRKQNLLKTIYTYIANEKTDKNDVSYSLYGTNSFNLVWEKVCADNFGSVLDKKIVDLPLSNPEWIKVEYKDKTLRKVIKSPRWRKTEFPDVEDPKVKTLKPDLVCIYPVDEQKKGKRKILLRCP
;
A
#
# COMPACT_ATOMS: atom_id res chain seq x y z
N MET A 1 15.82 17.52 16.73
CA MET A 1 14.42 17.07 16.70
C MET A 1 14.09 16.72 15.27
N THR A 2 13.58 15.53 15.03
CA THR A 2 13.16 15.06 13.72
C THR A 2 11.86 15.75 13.33
N LYS A 3 11.93 16.74 12.43
CA LYS A 3 10.76 17.50 11.97
C LYS A 3 9.81 16.62 11.14
N GLY A 4 8.52 16.97 11.17
CA GLY A 4 7.48 16.29 10.41
C GLY A 4 6.92 15.01 11.03
N PHE A 5 7.30 14.67 12.27
CA PHE A 5 6.76 13.50 12.97
C PHE A 5 5.56 13.85 13.84
N PHE A 6 4.45 13.12 13.62
CA PHE A 6 3.20 13.29 14.36
C PHE A 6 2.73 11.94 14.90
N ARG A 7 2.29 11.92 16.15
CA ARG A 7 1.78 10.70 16.78
C ARG A 7 0.26 10.62 16.58
N GLU A 8 -0.21 9.47 16.18
CA GLU A 8 -1.63 9.16 16.09
C GLU A 8 -2.33 9.44 17.44
N ARG A 9 -3.50 10.06 17.40
CA ARG A 9 -4.36 10.43 18.55
C ARG A 9 -3.73 11.31 19.63
N LYS A 10 -2.60 11.92 19.36
CA LYS A 10 -2.06 12.97 20.21
C LYS A 10 -2.66 14.31 19.81
N HIS A 11 -3.01 15.11 20.82
CA HIS A 11 -3.50 16.46 20.66
C HIS A 11 -2.36 17.42 20.32
N TYR A 12 -2.56 18.23 19.28
CA TYR A 12 -1.62 19.24 18.83
C TYR A 12 -2.33 20.58 18.66
N SER A 13 -1.73 21.64 19.16
CA SER A 13 -2.11 23.01 18.80
C SER A 13 -1.61 23.33 17.39
N LEU A 14 -2.21 24.34 16.74
CA LEU A 14 -1.76 24.80 15.42
C LEU A 14 -0.29 25.26 15.47
N GLN A 15 0.13 25.90 16.58
CA GLN A 15 1.51 26.33 16.80
C GLN A 15 2.47 25.15 16.84
N GLU A 16 2.16 24.09 17.60
CA GLU A 16 2.99 22.88 17.65
C GLU A 16 3.14 22.21 16.29
N ILE A 17 2.08 22.23 15.46
CA ILE A 17 2.14 21.71 14.08
C ILE A 17 3.08 22.59 13.25
N THR A 18 2.95 23.92 13.34
CA THR A 18 3.81 24.86 12.61
C THR A 18 5.28 24.68 12.98
N ASP A 19 5.59 24.59 14.27
CA ASP A 19 6.96 24.44 14.78
C ASP A 19 7.61 23.10 14.34
N ASN A 20 6.77 22.08 14.13
CA ASN A 20 7.22 20.75 13.70
C ASN A 20 7.40 20.63 12.18
N LEU A 21 6.93 21.60 11.41
CA LEU A 21 7.10 21.65 9.95
C LEU A 21 8.31 22.51 9.54
N ILE A 22 8.64 22.53 8.27
CA ILE A 22 9.81 23.24 7.75
C ILE A 22 9.33 24.51 7.05
N ASN A 23 9.82 25.68 7.52
CA ASN A 23 9.64 26.98 6.85
C ASN A 23 8.18 27.35 6.53
N LEU A 24 7.24 27.01 7.40
CA LEU A 24 5.84 27.41 7.25
C LEU A 24 5.46 28.51 8.26
N ASN A 25 4.56 29.37 7.82
CA ASN A 25 3.88 30.31 8.71
C ASN A 25 2.51 29.76 9.19
N MET A 26 1.87 30.45 10.13
CA MET A 26 0.59 30.02 10.73
C MET A 26 -0.57 29.96 9.72
N GLU A 27 -0.58 30.83 8.71
CA GLU A 27 -1.65 30.85 7.70
C GLU A 27 -1.52 29.65 6.75
N GLU A 28 -0.30 29.36 6.30
CA GLU A 28 0.01 28.21 5.46
C GLU A 28 -0.29 26.92 6.20
N THR A 29 0.11 26.83 7.49
CA THR A 29 -0.20 25.66 8.33
C THR A 29 -1.71 25.47 8.46
N ARG A 30 -2.48 26.55 8.69
CA ARG A 30 -3.95 26.48 8.77
C ARG A 30 -4.57 25.95 7.46
N ARG A 31 -4.08 26.42 6.32
CA ARG A 31 -4.53 25.95 5.00
C ARG A 31 -4.24 24.45 4.83
N ILE A 32 -3.02 24.00 5.14
CA ILE A 32 -2.61 22.59 5.05
C ILE A 32 -3.45 21.73 6.00
N VAL A 33 -3.64 22.15 7.25
CA VAL A 33 -4.50 21.45 8.21
C VAL A 33 -5.95 21.36 7.73
N GLY A 34 -6.46 22.41 7.07
CA GLY A 34 -7.77 22.39 6.42
C GLY A 34 -7.88 21.33 5.34
N ILE A 35 -6.84 21.15 4.54
CA ILE A 35 -6.75 20.08 3.52
C ILE A 35 -6.69 18.72 4.20
N LEU A 36 -5.81 18.52 5.19
CA LEU A 36 -5.69 17.27 5.95
C LEU A 36 -7.02 16.87 6.60
N LYS A 37 -7.79 17.86 7.09
CA LYS A 37 -9.14 17.67 7.66
C LYS A 37 -10.14 17.19 6.59
N LYS A 38 -10.13 17.81 5.40
CA LYS A 38 -10.98 17.42 4.26
C LYS A 38 -10.76 15.95 3.86
N TYR A 39 -9.52 15.47 3.96
CA TYR A 39 -9.14 14.10 3.61
C TYR A 39 -9.14 13.12 4.79
N GLY A 40 -9.64 13.53 5.96
CA GLY A 40 -9.80 12.66 7.11
C GLY A 40 -8.50 12.24 7.81
N VAL A 41 -7.37 12.88 7.47
CA VAL A 41 -6.08 12.63 8.13
C VAL A 41 -6.03 13.28 9.51
N VAL A 42 -6.65 14.46 9.63
CA VAL A 42 -6.70 15.25 10.86
C VAL A 42 -8.15 15.51 11.26
N LYS A 43 -8.43 15.46 12.54
CA LYS A 43 -9.71 15.85 13.15
C LYS A 43 -9.49 17.03 14.08
N ALA A 44 -10.45 17.98 14.09
CA ALA A 44 -10.45 19.08 15.04
C ALA A 44 -11.28 18.70 16.27
N VAL A 45 -10.76 18.94 17.47
CA VAL A 45 -11.40 18.62 18.76
C VAL A 45 -11.32 19.81 19.71
N LYS A 46 -12.25 19.92 20.67
CA LYS A 46 -12.20 20.96 21.70
C LYS A 46 -11.22 20.60 22.80
N LYS A 47 -10.43 21.57 23.25
CA LYS A 47 -9.39 21.46 24.27
C LYS A 47 -9.87 20.98 25.67
N ASN A 48 -11.15 20.98 25.97
CA ASN A 48 -11.70 20.78 27.31
C ASN A 48 -12.15 19.35 27.63
N LYS A 49 -11.50 18.28 27.13
CA LYS A 49 -11.72 16.96 27.71
C LYS A 49 -10.41 16.43 28.28
N PRO A 50 -10.40 16.11 29.61
CA PRO A 50 -9.25 15.43 30.19
C PRO A 50 -9.03 14.09 29.49
N ASP A 51 -7.78 13.68 29.40
CA ASP A 51 -7.23 12.44 28.87
C ASP A 51 -7.75 11.19 29.62
N PHE A 52 -9.08 11.05 29.72
CA PHE A 52 -9.72 9.90 30.33
C PHE A 52 -10.31 9.00 29.25
N ASP A 53 -9.74 7.82 29.18
CA ASP A 53 -10.20 6.63 28.46
C ASP A 53 -9.97 6.54 26.95
N ASP A 54 -8.84 5.97 26.62
CA ASP A 54 -8.53 5.36 25.34
C ASP A 54 -9.54 4.28 24.86
N LEU A 55 -10.57 3.98 25.62
CA LEU A 55 -11.48 2.85 25.36
C LEU A 55 -12.96 3.23 25.13
N LEU A 56 -13.43 4.40 25.47
CA LEU A 56 -14.88 4.68 25.49
C LEU A 56 -15.35 6.01 24.90
N ASN A 57 -14.48 6.92 24.48
CA ASN A 57 -14.92 8.22 23.99
C ASN A 57 -14.72 8.31 22.48
N GLU A 58 -15.84 8.32 21.75
CA GLU A 58 -15.92 8.97 20.44
C GLU A 58 -15.58 10.45 20.65
N ASP A 59 -14.40 10.89 20.20
CA ASP A 59 -14.05 12.31 20.19
C ASP A 59 -15.15 13.05 19.45
N ILE A 60 -15.68 14.13 20.05
CA ILE A 60 -16.68 14.96 19.38
C ILE A 60 -15.94 15.68 18.26
N VAL A 61 -16.04 15.13 17.07
CA VAL A 61 -15.48 15.71 15.85
C VAL A 61 -16.29 16.96 15.54
N LEU A 62 -15.61 18.10 15.51
CA LEU A 62 -16.23 19.36 15.10
C LEU A 62 -16.22 19.42 13.56
N THR A 63 -17.37 19.16 12.95
CA THR A 63 -17.51 19.19 11.49
C THR A 63 -17.51 20.60 10.91
N ASP A 64 -17.99 21.63 11.66
CA ASP A 64 -18.29 22.95 11.12
C ASP A 64 -17.77 24.13 11.99
N VAL A 65 -16.61 24.00 12.63
CA VAL A 65 -16.08 25.12 13.42
C VAL A 65 -15.21 26.02 12.53
N ILE A 66 -15.60 27.30 12.48
CA ILE A 66 -14.78 28.38 11.94
C ILE A 66 -13.55 28.49 12.85
N ASP A 67 -12.39 28.33 12.27
CA ASP A 67 -11.06 28.11 12.87
C ASP A 67 -10.46 29.27 13.69
N ASN A 68 -11.28 30.09 14.38
CA ASN A 68 -10.83 31.31 15.05
C ASN A 68 -10.76 31.22 16.58
N SER A 69 -11.00 30.06 17.19
CA SER A 69 -10.92 29.95 18.66
C SER A 69 -9.61 29.31 19.12
N SER A 70 -8.97 29.88 20.11
CA SER A 70 -7.78 29.36 20.82
C SER A 70 -8.00 28.01 21.53
N ASP A 71 -9.21 27.48 21.44
CA ASP A 71 -9.65 26.26 22.14
C ASP A 71 -9.76 25.03 21.24
N ILE A 72 -9.22 25.11 20.02
CA ILE A 72 -9.21 24.00 19.08
C ILE A 72 -7.85 23.33 19.09
N GLU A 73 -7.86 22.01 19.23
CA GLU A 73 -6.71 21.13 19.05
C GLU A 73 -6.96 20.19 17.87
N TYR A 74 -5.89 19.66 17.32
CA TYR A 74 -5.90 18.80 16.15
C TYR A 74 -5.35 17.44 16.52
N ILE A 75 -6.03 16.37 16.06
CA ILE A 75 -5.64 14.98 16.27
C ILE A 75 -5.38 14.36 14.92
N PHE A 76 -4.23 13.74 14.75
CA PHE A 76 -3.94 12.90 13.58
C PHE A 76 -4.58 11.53 13.77
N ASP A 77 -5.54 11.17 12.90
CA ASP A 77 -6.21 9.88 12.88
C ASP A 77 -5.73 9.07 11.65
N TYR A 78 -4.42 9.02 11.50
CA TYR A 78 -3.74 8.41 10.36
C TYR A 78 -2.36 7.89 10.77
N VAL A 79 -1.96 6.76 10.19
CA VAL A 79 -0.62 6.18 10.33
C VAL A 79 -0.02 5.96 8.95
N GLY A 80 1.12 6.59 8.70
CA GLY A 80 1.79 6.54 7.40
C GLY A 80 2.49 7.85 7.06
N VAL A 81 2.62 8.12 5.77
CA VAL A 81 3.24 9.32 5.23
C VAL A 81 2.22 10.09 4.39
N VAL A 82 2.17 11.40 4.60
CA VAL A 82 1.35 12.32 3.82
C VAL A 82 2.26 13.42 3.27
N VAL A 83 2.19 13.69 1.98
CA VAL A 83 2.93 14.75 1.32
C VAL A 83 1.93 15.78 0.79
N ILE A 84 2.07 17.03 1.20
CA ILE A 84 1.22 18.14 0.77
C ILE A 84 2.12 19.34 0.49
N GLU A 85 2.07 19.87 -0.73
CA GLU A 85 2.82 21.08 -1.11
C GLU A 85 4.29 21.03 -0.68
N GLY A 86 4.94 19.88 -0.87
CA GLY A 86 6.34 19.67 -0.48
C GLY A 86 6.58 19.47 1.01
N GLN A 87 5.52 19.53 1.86
CA GLN A 87 5.62 19.19 3.28
C GLN A 87 5.33 17.73 3.51
N VAL A 88 6.18 17.07 4.31
CA VAL A 88 6.08 15.64 4.62
C VAL A 88 5.63 15.44 6.06
N PHE A 89 4.46 14.85 6.24
CA PHE A 89 3.89 14.45 7.52
C PHE A 89 4.15 12.95 7.73
N LYS A 90 4.93 12.61 8.74
CA LYS A 90 5.29 11.25 9.14
C LYS A 90 4.48 10.87 10.36
N CYS A 91 3.34 10.21 10.13
CA CYS A 91 2.41 9.85 11.19
C CYS A 91 2.71 8.45 11.73
N TYR A 92 3.02 8.33 13.02
CA TYR A 92 3.32 7.04 13.64
C TYR A 92 2.24 6.63 14.64
N PRO A 93 2.04 5.31 14.86
CA PRO A 93 0.94 4.83 15.69
C PRO A 93 1.08 5.20 17.15
N LYS A 94 -0.05 5.33 17.84
CA LYS A 94 -0.15 5.68 19.26
C LYS A 94 0.59 4.73 20.21
N TYR A 95 0.83 3.50 19.78
CA TYR A 95 1.51 2.47 20.57
C TYR A 95 3.02 2.75 20.74
N ILE A 96 3.62 3.53 19.86
CA ILE A 96 5.02 3.94 19.98
C ILE A 96 5.11 5.12 20.95
N LYS A 97 5.59 4.86 22.17
CA LYS A 97 5.72 5.87 23.24
C LYS A 97 7.10 6.52 23.25
N SER A 98 8.15 5.80 22.83
CA SER A 98 9.51 6.33 22.77
C SER A 98 9.66 7.28 21.59
N THR A 99 10.32 8.40 21.81
CA THR A 99 10.72 9.36 20.78
C THR A 99 12.11 9.01 20.19
N GLU A 100 12.79 8.01 20.73
CA GLU A 100 14.03 7.51 20.22
C GLU A 100 13.77 6.60 19.01
N HIS A 101 14.58 6.71 17.96
CA HIS A 101 14.50 5.89 16.76
C HIS A 101 13.14 5.94 16.02
N LEU A 102 12.45 7.10 16.05
CA LEU A 102 11.13 7.26 15.39
C LEU A 102 11.17 6.92 13.91
N PHE A 103 12.25 7.25 13.22
CA PHE A 103 12.42 6.96 11.80
C PHE A 103 12.42 5.45 11.55
N GLU A 104 13.23 4.70 12.30
CA GLU A 104 13.32 3.24 12.17
C GLU A 104 12.01 2.55 12.57
N ASN A 105 11.36 3.06 13.60
CA ASN A 105 10.07 2.55 14.03
C ASN A 105 8.99 2.77 12.96
N LEU A 106 8.94 3.96 12.34
CA LEU A 106 7.99 4.24 11.26
C LEU A 106 8.28 3.37 10.02
N LYS A 107 9.54 3.17 9.69
CA LYS A 107 9.97 2.27 8.61
C LYS A 107 9.43 0.85 8.81
N GLN A 108 9.51 0.30 10.03
CA GLN A 108 8.91 -1.00 10.35
C GLN A 108 7.37 -0.99 10.23
N VAL A 109 6.73 0.08 10.68
CA VAL A 109 5.27 0.26 10.57
C VAL A 109 4.84 0.27 9.10
N LEU A 110 5.55 0.97 8.22
CA LEU A 110 5.25 1.03 6.79
C LEU A 110 5.42 -0.33 6.11
N LYS A 111 6.44 -1.12 6.49
CA LYS A 111 6.58 -2.52 6.02
C LYS A 111 5.38 -3.38 6.41
N VAL A 112 4.89 -3.20 7.62
CA VAL A 112 3.70 -3.92 8.11
C VAL A 112 2.46 -3.49 7.35
N ILE A 113 2.23 -2.18 7.18
CA ILE A 113 1.12 -1.64 6.39
C ILE A 113 1.17 -2.21 4.97
N LYS A 114 2.33 -2.19 4.33
CA LYS A 114 2.53 -2.77 3.00
C LYS A 114 2.12 -4.23 2.94
N LYS A 115 2.56 -5.04 3.90
CA LYS A 115 2.26 -6.48 3.93
C LYS A 115 0.76 -6.77 4.07
N TYR A 116 0.05 -5.99 4.90
CA TYR A 116 -1.33 -6.28 5.26
C TYR A 116 -2.38 -5.50 4.44
N ASN A 117 -2.00 -4.38 3.81
CA ASN A 117 -2.90 -3.56 2.99
C ASN A 117 -2.58 -3.62 1.48
N ALA A 118 -1.65 -4.46 1.05
CA ALA A 118 -1.22 -4.53 -0.35
C ALA A 118 -2.37 -4.75 -1.34
N SER A 119 -3.36 -5.56 -0.97
CA SER A 119 -4.55 -5.82 -1.80
C SER A 119 -5.48 -4.61 -1.92
N GLU A 120 -5.66 -3.84 -0.85
CA GLU A 120 -6.51 -2.64 -0.85
C GLU A 120 -5.84 -1.49 -1.61
N GLN A 121 -4.53 -1.32 -1.48
CA GLN A 121 -3.78 -0.29 -2.20
C GLN A 121 -3.80 -0.52 -3.71
N LEU A 122 -3.68 -1.75 -4.19
CA LEU A 122 -3.81 -2.08 -5.60
C LEU A 122 -5.21 -1.80 -6.13
N ILE A 123 -6.26 -2.02 -5.34
CA ILE A 123 -7.64 -1.69 -5.70
C ILE A 123 -7.79 -0.17 -5.90
N TYR A 124 -7.20 0.65 -5.03
CA TYR A 124 -7.22 2.12 -5.17
C TYR A 124 -6.44 2.62 -6.40
N LEU A 125 -5.42 1.89 -6.86
CA LEU A 125 -4.67 2.23 -8.07
C LEU A 125 -5.43 1.95 -9.36
N PHE A 126 -6.30 0.93 -9.39
CA PHE A 126 -6.90 0.41 -10.62
C PHE A 126 -8.42 0.57 -10.74
N ASN A 127 -9.15 0.89 -9.67
CA ASN A 127 -10.60 1.07 -9.71
C ASN A 127 -10.99 2.51 -10.02
N GLY A 128 -10.96 2.87 -11.30
CA GLY A 128 -11.32 4.21 -11.80
C GLY A 128 -12.81 4.50 -11.92
N GLU A 129 -13.72 3.77 -11.27
CA GLU A 129 -15.17 3.94 -11.46
C GLU A 129 -15.89 4.80 -10.41
N ASP A 130 -15.17 5.36 -9.44
CA ASP A 130 -15.80 6.21 -8.41
C ASP A 130 -15.20 7.62 -8.45
N ASP A 131 -16.00 8.61 -8.85
CA ASP A 131 -15.63 10.03 -9.04
C ASP A 131 -15.06 10.73 -7.79
N SER A 132 -14.98 10.03 -6.66
CA SER A 132 -14.46 10.53 -5.38
C SER A 132 -13.06 10.05 -5.02
N LYS A 133 -12.40 9.21 -5.84
CA LYS A 133 -11.09 8.63 -5.52
C LYS A 133 -9.95 9.53 -5.96
N ILE A 134 -9.27 10.07 -5.01
CA ILE A 134 -8.07 10.88 -5.21
C ILE A 134 -6.94 9.99 -5.72
N PHE A 135 -6.32 10.41 -6.81
CA PHE A 135 -5.11 9.78 -7.32
C PHE A 135 -3.98 9.86 -6.29
N ASN A 136 -3.42 8.72 -5.94
CA ASN A 136 -2.35 8.63 -4.96
C ASN A 136 -0.99 8.48 -5.65
N ARG A 137 -0.40 9.62 -6.03
CA ARG A 137 0.88 9.69 -6.74
C ARG A 137 2.01 8.99 -5.98
N LEU A 138 2.09 9.20 -4.66
CA LEU A 138 3.11 8.58 -3.81
C LEU A 138 3.04 7.05 -3.85
N ALA A 139 1.85 6.48 -3.71
CA ALA A 139 1.67 5.03 -3.75
C ALA A 139 2.00 4.45 -5.13
N VAL A 140 1.64 5.14 -6.21
CA VAL A 140 1.97 4.74 -7.58
C VAL A 140 3.47 4.79 -7.82
N SER A 141 4.15 5.87 -7.39
CA SER A 141 5.61 6.01 -7.53
C SER A 141 6.37 4.92 -6.78
N ILE A 142 5.97 4.62 -5.54
CA ILE A 142 6.56 3.53 -4.75
C ILE A 142 6.33 2.18 -5.45
N HIS A 143 5.10 1.92 -5.91
CA HIS A 143 4.78 0.67 -6.59
C HIS A 143 5.56 0.47 -7.89
N LEU A 144 5.75 1.51 -8.69
CA LEU A 144 6.54 1.46 -9.93
C LEU A 144 8.00 1.10 -9.63
N LEU A 145 8.62 1.77 -8.65
CA LEU A 145 10.01 1.47 -8.26
C LEU A 145 10.15 0.06 -7.69
N GLU A 146 9.23 -0.39 -6.84
CA GLU A 146 9.23 -1.76 -6.32
C GLU A 146 9.08 -2.81 -7.41
N THR A 147 8.19 -2.56 -8.38
CA THR A 147 8.00 -3.43 -9.53
C THR A 147 9.28 -3.49 -10.38
N TYR A 148 9.95 -2.37 -10.55
CA TYR A 148 11.24 -2.33 -11.25
C TYR A 148 12.31 -3.17 -10.54
N TYR A 149 12.43 -3.10 -9.21
CA TYR A 149 13.40 -3.93 -8.47
C TYR A 149 13.06 -5.42 -8.48
N ALA A 150 11.78 -5.76 -8.55
CA ALA A 150 11.34 -7.16 -8.59
C ALA A 150 11.45 -7.77 -9.98
N ASP A 151 11.10 -7.01 -11.01
CA ASP A 151 10.80 -7.51 -12.35
C ASP A 151 11.70 -6.94 -13.46
N GLY A 152 12.44 -5.86 -13.17
CA GLY A 152 13.24 -5.14 -14.15
C GLY A 152 12.41 -4.19 -15.04
N LEU A 153 13.04 -3.72 -16.13
CA LEU A 153 12.43 -2.81 -17.09
C LEU A 153 11.38 -3.52 -17.97
N TYR A 154 10.48 -2.72 -18.51
CA TYR A 154 9.60 -3.17 -19.59
C TYR A 154 10.45 -3.53 -20.82
N THR A 155 10.21 -4.68 -21.42
CA THR A 155 10.91 -5.13 -22.62
C THR A 155 9.92 -5.64 -23.66
N ASN A 156 10.07 -5.17 -24.90
CA ASN A 156 9.45 -5.77 -26.07
C ASN A 156 10.49 -6.54 -26.85
N GLN A 157 10.11 -7.70 -27.33
CA GLN A 157 10.97 -8.53 -28.17
C GLN A 157 10.80 -8.16 -29.64
N LYS A 158 11.90 -8.11 -30.36
CA LYS A 158 11.93 -7.88 -31.77
C LYS A 158 12.58 -9.07 -32.47
N ASP A 159 11.88 -9.59 -33.46
CA ASP A 159 12.45 -10.59 -34.35
C ASP A 159 13.37 -9.94 -35.38
N ILE A 160 14.61 -10.37 -35.41
CA ILE A 160 15.58 -9.95 -36.41
C ILE A 160 15.81 -11.16 -37.32
N ILE A 161 15.72 -10.92 -38.65
CA ILE A 161 16.03 -11.90 -39.64
C ILE A 161 17.35 -11.53 -40.27
N GLU A 162 18.33 -12.42 -40.21
CA GLU A 162 19.70 -12.21 -40.67
C GLU A 162 20.13 -13.38 -41.55
N THR A 163 21.06 -13.10 -42.50
CA THR A 163 21.68 -14.15 -43.29
C THR A 163 22.85 -14.74 -42.52
N ASN A 164 22.84 -16.04 -42.30
CA ASN A 164 23.83 -16.77 -41.51
C ASN A 164 24.02 -16.26 -40.08
N GLY A 165 22.97 -15.68 -39.46
CA GLY A 165 22.98 -15.26 -38.08
C GLY A 165 22.76 -16.41 -37.10
N GLU A 166 22.77 -16.08 -35.82
CA GLU A 166 22.40 -17.01 -34.74
C GLU A 166 20.88 -17.12 -34.66
N GLY A 167 20.34 -18.30 -34.32
CA GLY A 167 18.92 -18.50 -34.11
C GLY A 167 18.29 -19.61 -34.95
N GLU A 168 16.96 -19.60 -35.07
CA GLU A 168 16.21 -20.60 -35.83
C GLU A 168 16.30 -20.36 -37.32
N ILE A 169 16.56 -21.44 -38.10
CA ILE A 169 16.59 -21.34 -39.56
C ILE A 169 15.17 -21.26 -40.11
N LEU A 170 14.88 -20.20 -40.85
CA LEU A 170 13.64 -20.02 -41.60
C LEU A 170 13.76 -20.69 -42.97
N TRP A 171 13.47 -21.97 -42.99
CA TRP A 171 13.63 -22.80 -44.23
C TRP A 171 12.80 -22.28 -45.40
N ASP A 172 11.57 -21.87 -45.18
CA ASP A 172 10.72 -21.33 -46.23
C ASP A 172 11.34 -20.08 -46.86
N LYS A 173 11.92 -19.20 -46.05
CA LYS A 173 12.58 -18.00 -46.49
C LYS A 173 13.91 -18.29 -47.16
N THR A 174 14.69 -19.21 -46.60
CA THR A 174 15.95 -19.68 -47.16
C THR A 174 15.74 -20.27 -48.58
N ILE A 175 14.73 -21.15 -48.73
CA ILE A 175 14.45 -21.79 -50.03
C ILE A 175 13.95 -20.77 -51.07
N ASN A 176 13.19 -19.80 -50.70
CA ASN A 176 12.57 -18.84 -51.62
C ASN A 176 13.47 -17.66 -51.97
N GLU A 177 14.37 -17.24 -51.06
CA GLU A 177 15.14 -16.00 -51.19
C GLU A 177 16.64 -16.22 -51.43
N THR A 178 17.19 -17.44 -51.19
CA THR A 178 18.62 -17.68 -51.34
C THR A 178 18.89 -18.67 -52.48
N PHE A 179 20.10 -18.56 -53.08
CA PHE A 179 20.49 -19.44 -54.15
C PHE A 179 20.98 -20.79 -53.63
N ALA A 180 20.44 -21.87 -54.20
CA ALA A 180 20.89 -23.20 -53.90
C ALA A 180 21.98 -23.64 -54.86
N ILE A 181 23.09 -24.19 -54.36
CA ILE A 181 24.10 -24.89 -55.15
C ILE A 181 23.62 -26.32 -55.36
N ILE A 182 23.43 -26.74 -56.62
CA ILE A 182 22.99 -28.07 -56.92
C ILE A 182 24.22 -28.98 -57.08
N GLN A 183 24.37 -29.97 -56.21
CA GLN A 183 25.38 -30.98 -56.25
C GLN A 183 24.78 -32.38 -56.14
N ASN A 184 25.06 -33.27 -57.06
CA ASN A 184 24.48 -34.63 -57.10
C ASN A 184 22.92 -34.63 -57.00
N ASN A 185 22.28 -33.68 -57.66
CA ASN A 185 20.86 -33.52 -57.75
C ASN A 185 20.21 -33.15 -56.35
N LYS A 186 21.01 -32.61 -55.42
CA LYS A 186 20.57 -32.13 -54.10
C LYS A 186 20.90 -30.64 -53.95
N PRO A 187 19.97 -29.84 -53.43
CA PRO A 187 20.23 -28.45 -53.16
C PRO A 187 21.04 -28.28 -51.86
N TYR A 188 22.06 -27.44 -51.88
CA TYR A 188 22.84 -26.99 -50.72
C TYR A 188 22.75 -25.49 -50.63
N TYR A 189 22.30 -24.99 -49.48
CA TYR A 189 22.19 -23.57 -49.18
C TYR A 189 23.40 -23.11 -48.39
N VAL A 190 24.15 -22.16 -48.91
CA VAL A 190 25.31 -21.55 -48.23
C VAL A 190 24.87 -20.40 -47.38
N GLU A 191 23.85 -19.71 -47.83
CA GLU A 191 23.22 -18.60 -47.11
C GLU A 191 21.91 -19.07 -46.51
N LEU A 192 21.84 -19.05 -45.17
CA LEU A 192 20.66 -19.46 -44.41
C LEU A 192 19.99 -18.21 -43.83
N GLN A 193 18.69 -18.08 -44.03
CA GLN A 193 17.92 -17.02 -43.33
C GLN A 193 17.59 -17.53 -41.93
N THR A 194 18.09 -16.83 -40.93
CA THR A 194 17.91 -17.16 -39.53
C THR A 194 17.07 -16.08 -38.83
N LYS A 195 16.26 -16.52 -37.88
CA LYS A 195 15.45 -15.64 -37.02
C LYS A 195 16.02 -15.67 -35.62
N ASN A 196 16.41 -14.52 -35.12
CA ASN A 196 16.79 -14.33 -33.72
C ASN A 196 15.82 -13.35 -33.06
N THR A 197 15.37 -13.69 -31.87
CA THR A 197 14.48 -12.82 -31.07
C THR A 197 15.33 -12.13 -30.02
N ILE A 198 15.49 -10.81 -30.16
CA ILE A 198 16.24 -9.98 -29.21
C ILE A 198 15.36 -8.99 -28.49
N ASP A 199 15.79 -8.58 -27.31
CA ASP A 199 15.15 -7.47 -26.60
C ASP A 199 15.41 -6.16 -27.34
N ASN A 200 14.35 -5.35 -27.51
CA ASN A 200 14.46 -4.06 -28.20
C ASN A 200 14.78 -2.97 -27.19
N ASP A 201 16.05 -2.63 -27.02
CA ASP A 201 16.51 -1.57 -26.10
C ASP A 201 16.03 -0.18 -26.47
N TYR A 202 15.67 0.06 -27.74
CA TYR A 202 15.13 1.33 -28.24
C TYR A 202 13.59 1.36 -28.28
N ASP A 203 12.95 0.40 -27.60
CA ASP A 203 11.50 0.35 -27.55
C ASP A 203 10.93 1.61 -26.86
N TYR A 204 9.90 2.19 -27.46
CA TYR A 204 9.24 3.38 -26.95
C TYR A 204 8.75 3.23 -25.50
N PHE A 205 8.15 2.07 -25.17
CA PHE A 205 7.56 1.83 -23.85
C PHE A 205 8.63 1.52 -22.80
N ARG A 206 9.76 0.92 -23.19
CA ARG A 206 10.93 0.74 -22.33
C ARG A 206 11.50 2.09 -21.92
N ARG A 207 11.79 2.96 -22.88
CA ARG A 207 12.32 4.31 -22.63
C ARG A 207 11.36 5.17 -21.82
N LEU A 208 10.04 5.08 -22.12
CA LEU A 208 9.01 5.75 -21.33
C LEU A 208 8.98 5.23 -19.87
N HIS A 209 9.16 3.93 -19.66
CA HIS A 209 9.25 3.36 -18.31
C HIS A 209 10.50 3.85 -17.57
N GLU A 210 11.66 3.92 -18.24
CA GLU A 210 12.90 4.48 -17.69
C GLU A 210 12.71 5.96 -17.26
N CYS A 211 12.05 6.75 -18.10
CA CYS A 211 11.73 8.15 -17.80
C CYS A 211 10.82 8.28 -16.57
N VAL A 212 9.72 7.53 -16.52
CA VAL A 212 8.79 7.55 -15.38
C VAL A 212 9.46 7.08 -14.09
N LEU A 213 10.28 6.03 -14.12
CA LEU A 213 11.03 5.57 -12.95
C LEU A 213 12.02 6.63 -12.43
N THR A 214 12.74 7.28 -13.33
CA THR A 214 13.67 8.38 -12.97
C THR A 214 12.91 9.52 -12.31
N GLN A 215 11.75 9.91 -12.86
CA GLN A 215 10.92 10.97 -12.29
C GLN A 215 10.37 10.57 -10.90
N CYS A 216 9.82 9.36 -10.75
CA CYS A 216 9.36 8.84 -9.45
C CYS A 216 10.47 8.81 -8.41
N SER A 217 11.68 8.40 -8.80
CA SER A 217 12.85 8.35 -7.91
C SER A 217 13.26 9.75 -7.45
N ARG A 218 13.32 10.73 -8.35
CA ARG A 218 13.63 12.13 -8.01
C ARG A 218 12.60 12.72 -7.04
N GLU A 219 11.31 12.53 -7.30
CA GLU A 219 10.23 13.00 -6.39
C GLU A 219 10.35 12.45 -4.98
N LEU A 220 10.66 11.15 -4.85
CA LEU A 220 10.85 10.51 -3.54
C LEU A 220 12.16 10.96 -2.87
N SER A 221 13.22 11.19 -3.64
CA SER A 221 14.50 11.72 -3.15
C SER A 221 14.34 13.13 -2.61
N ASP A 222 13.69 14.02 -3.34
CA ASP A 222 13.40 15.40 -2.95
C ASP A 222 12.56 15.48 -1.68
N ALA A 223 11.62 14.55 -1.52
CA ALA A 223 10.81 14.41 -0.32
C ALA A 223 11.54 13.72 0.87
N GLY A 224 12.78 13.23 0.66
CA GLY A 224 13.53 12.45 1.67
C GLY A 224 12.85 11.15 2.09
N LEU A 225 12.16 10.49 1.16
CA LEU A 225 11.35 9.30 1.44
C LEU A 225 12.01 8.00 0.98
N LEU A 226 13.03 8.03 0.12
CA LEU A 226 13.68 6.81 -0.40
C LEU A 226 14.14 5.89 0.73
N GLU A 227 14.86 6.43 1.72
CA GLU A 227 15.35 5.63 2.85
C GLU A 227 14.22 5.05 3.70
N LEU A 228 13.12 5.80 3.86
CA LEU A 228 11.96 5.37 4.65
C LEU A 228 11.27 4.15 4.03
N PHE A 229 11.25 4.07 2.69
CA PHE A 229 10.67 2.96 1.93
C PHE A 229 11.71 1.90 1.52
N GLU A 230 12.97 2.04 1.95
CA GLU A 230 14.09 1.15 1.59
C GLU A 230 14.31 1.05 0.07
N LEU A 231 14.12 2.15 -0.61
CA LEU A 231 14.36 2.29 -2.03
C LEU A 231 15.72 2.96 -2.24
N THR A 232 16.44 2.52 -3.26
CA THR A 232 17.65 3.20 -3.74
C THR A 232 17.29 4.23 -4.81
N GLU A 233 18.08 5.26 -4.94
CA GLU A 233 17.89 6.24 -6.00
C GLU A 233 18.16 5.59 -7.37
N VAL A 234 17.28 5.88 -8.33
CA VAL A 234 17.34 5.36 -9.70
C VAL A 234 17.35 6.51 -10.69
N GLU A 235 18.38 6.58 -11.51
CA GLU A 235 18.49 7.50 -12.64
C GLU A 235 18.86 6.69 -13.89
N LEU A 236 17.87 6.38 -14.74
CA LEU A 236 18.02 5.50 -15.89
C LEU A 236 18.17 6.26 -17.20
N THR A 237 17.61 7.47 -17.28
CA THR A 237 17.62 8.30 -18.48
C THR A 237 17.63 9.78 -18.12
N GLN A 238 18.05 10.58 -19.08
CA GLN A 238 17.97 12.04 -19.03
C GLN A 238 16.80 12.60 -19.83
N GLU A 239 15.99 11.72 -20.43
CA GLU A 239 14.81 12.11 -21.20
C GLU A 239 13.69 12.55 -20.27
N ASP A 240 12.92 13.53 -20.69
CA ASP A 240 11.72 14.00 -20.02
C ASP A 240 10.46 13.49 -20.72
N LEU A 241 9.32 13.52 -20.05
CA LEU A 241 8.04 13.08 -20.65
C LEU A 241 7.69 13.84 -21.92
N SER A 242 8.14 15.09 -22.07
CA SER A 242 7.96 15.90 -23.28
C SER A 242 8.66 15.31 -24.52
N ASP A 243 9.71 14.52 -24.34
CA ASP A 243 10.45 13.87 -25.45
C ASP A 243 9.66 12.72 -26.08
N PHE A 244 8.66 12.21 -25.37
CA PHE A 244 7.76 11.14 -25.83
C PHE A 244 6.51 11.65 -26.53
N GLY A 245 6.30 12.96 -26.58
CA GLY A 245 5.14 13.62 -27.16
C GLY A 245 4.24 14.30 -26.12
N ASP A 246 3.07 14.76 -26.54
CA ASP A 246 2.12 15.31 -25.59
C ASP A 246 1.43 14.17 -24.77
N ALA A 247 0.89 14.52 -23.59
CA ALA A 247 0.28 13.53 -22.72
C ALA A 247 -0.88 12.75 -23.39
N SER A 248 -1.61 13.38 -24.32
CA SER A 248 -2.71 12.72 -25.03
C SER A 248 -2.17 11.65 -25.98
N TYR A 249 -1.06 11.94 -26.65
CA TYR A 249 -0.38 10.98 -27.53
C TYR A 249 0.23 9.81 -26.73
N ILE A 250 0.89 10.10 -25.61
CA ILE A 250 1.48 9.07 -24.74
C ILE A 250 0.39 8.13 -24.23
N LEU A 251 -0.73 8.70 -23.71
CA LEU A 251 -1.86 7.91 -23.20
C LEU A 251 -2.51 7.04 -24.29
N TYR A 252 -2.67 7.59 -25.50
CA TYR A 252 -3.17 6.83 -26.64
C TYR A 252 -2.26 5.63 -26.98
N ARG A 253 -0.93 5.87 -27.04
CA ARG A 253 0.07 4.82 -27.29
C ARG A 253 0.03 3.72 -26.23
N LEU A 254 -0.01 4.11 -24.94
CA LEU A 254 -0.12 3.17 -23.83
C LEU A 254 -1.41 2.35 -23.89
N GLN A 255 -2.53 2.98 -24.19
CA GLN A 255 -3.82 2.26 -24.31
C GLN A 255 -3.79 1.24 -25.44
N SER A 256 -3.20 1.60 -26.59
CA SER A 256 -3.03 0.67 -27.71
C SER A 256 -2.15 -0.53 -27.31
N GLU A 257 -1.02 -0.30 -26.65
CA GLU A 257 -0.13 -1.37 -26.19
C GLU A 257 -0.77 -2.26 -25.13
N ILE A 258 -1.52 -1.69 -24.17
CA ILE A 258 -2.27 -2.45 -23.16
C ILE A 258 -3.26 -3.43 -23.80
N GLN A 259 -3.90 -3.04 -24.92
CA GLN A 259 -4.86 -3.89 -25.61
C GLN A 259 -4.19 -5.04 -26.39
N THR A 260 -2.97 -4.85 -26.86
CA THR A 260 -2.21 -5.85 -27.63
C THR A 260 -1.34 -6.74 -26.75
N GLN A 261 -1.07 -6.33 -25.50
CA GLN A 261 -0.19 -7.06 -24.58
C GLN A 261 -0.92 -8.26 -23.95
N TYR A 262 -0.39 -9.47 -24.13
CA TYR A 262 -0.97 -10.71 -23.57
C TYR A 262 -0.38 -11.11 -22.21
N ILE A 263 0.79 -10.58 -21.85
CA ILE A 263 1.44 -10.89 -20.57
C ILE A 263 0.84 -9.99 -19.49
N THR A 264 0.05 -10.56 -18.56
CA THR A 264 -0.66 -9.83 -17.50
C THR A 264 0.24 -8.89 -16.69
N ARG A 265 1.48 -9.34 -16.36
CA ARG A 265 2.45 -8.52 -15.62
C ARG A 265 2.80 -7.26 -16.40
N LYS A 266 3.15 -7.38 -17.69
CA LYS A 266 3.46 -6.24 -18.55
C LYS A 266 2.26 -5.32 -18.74
N GLN A 267 1.07 -5.90 -18.91
CA GLN A 267 -0.18 -5.16 -19.02
C GLN A 267 -0.48 -4.34 -17.76
N ASN A 268 -0.28 -4.90 -16.56
CA ASN A 268 -0.46 -4.21 -15.30
C ASN A 268 0.55 -3.06 -15.12
N LEU A 269 1.81 -3.28 -15.49
CA LEU A 269 2.82 -2.24 -15.48
C LEU A 269 2.44 -1.06 -16.39
N LEU A 270 2.03 -1.34 -17.63
CA LEU A 270 1.58 -0.30 -18.56
C LEU A 270 0.34 0.46 -18.05
N LYS A 271 -0.61 -0.22 -17.40
CA LYS A 271 -1.76 0.42 -16.74
C LYS A 271 -1.31 1.35 -15.60
N THR A 272 -0.31 0.95 -14.84
CA THR A 272 0.24 1.79 -13.76
C THR A 272 0.92 3.03 -14.31
N ILE A 273 1.73 2.91 -15.37
CA ILE A 273 2.34 4.03 -16.08
C ILE A 273 1.26 4.95 -16.68
N TYR A 274 0.23 4.36 -17.30
CA TYR A 274 -0.92 5.12 -17.81
C TYR A 274 -1.58 5.96 -16.71
N THR A 275 -1.85 5.35 -15.56
CA THR A 275 -2.47 6.02 -14.40
C THR A 275 -1.59 7.16 -13.88
N TYR A 276 -0.28 6.96 -13.81
CA TYR A 276 0.67 7.99 -13.39
C TYR A 276 0.62 9.21 -14.31
N ILE A 277 0.72 9.00 -15.63
CA ILE A 277 0.75 10.08 -16.63
C ILE A 277 -0.61 10.78 -16.79
N ALA A 278 -1.72 10.01 -16.73
CA ALA A 278 -3.08 10.56 -16.85
C ALA A 278 -3.39 11.59 -15.74
N ASN A 279 -2.83 11.38 -14.55
CA ASN A 279 -3.07 12.23 -13.38
C ASN A 279 -2.00 13.31 -13.18
N GLU A 280 -0.94 13.37 -13.98
CA GLU A 280 0.07 14.43 -13.93
C GLU A 280 -0.52 15.82 -14.20
N LYS A 281 -1.54 15.92 -15.07
CA LYS A 281 -2.20 17.19 -15.41
C LYS A 281 -3.19 17.68 -14.36
N THR A 282 -3.74 16.78 -13.56
CA THR A 282 -4.74 17.12 -12.53
C THR A 282 -4.09 17.92 -11.39
N ASP A 283 -2.81 17.69 -11.12
CA ASP A 283 -2.04 18.39 -10.08
C ASP A 283 -1.78 19.88 -10.38
N LYS A 284 -1.98 20.36 -11.62
CA LYS A 284 -1.73 21.77 -11.96
C LYS A 284 -2.77 22.76 -11.46
N ASN A 285 -3.96 22.29 -11.09
CA ASN A 285 -5.08 23.14 -10.60
C ASN A 285 -5.59 22.74 -9.22
N ASP A 286 -5.18 21.60 -8.66
CA ASP A 286 -5.50 21.14 -7.30
C ASP A 286 -4.23 21.04 -6.46
N VAL A 287 -4.39 21.21 -5.15
CA VAL A 287 -3.31 21.08 -4.19
C VAL A 287 -2.66 19.69 -4.34
N SER A 288 -1.35 19.66 -4.60
CA SER A 288 -0.59 18.41 -4.64
C SER A 288 -0.68 17.69 -3.31
N TYR A 289 -1.45 16.62 -3.28
CA TYR A 289 -1.73 15.81 -2.10
C TYR A 289 -1.48 14.34 -2.39
N SER A 290 -0.64 13.71 -1.59
CA SER A 290 -0.33 12.29 -1.73
C SER A 290 -0.23 11.64 -0.36
N LEU A 291 -0.67 10.40 -0.24
CA LEU A 291 -0.63 9.67 1.03
C LEU A 291 -0.21 8.20 0.83
N TYR A 292 0.47 7.64 1.82
CA TYR A 292 0.81 6.22 1.91
C TYR A 292 0.64 5.75 3.37
N GLY A 293 -0.42 5.03 3.64
CA GLY A 293 -0.73 4.59 5.00
C GLY A 293 -2.18 4.18 5.19
N THR A 294 -2.68 4.26 6.41
CA THR A 294 -4.03 3.83 6.76
C THR A 294 -4.63 4.65 7.90
N ASN A 295 -5.95 4.88 7.85
CA ASN A 295 -6.74 5.43 8.95
C ASN A 295 -7.18 4.36 9.97
N SER A 296 -6.93 3.09 9.66
CA SER A 296 -7.38 1.95 10.44
C SER A 296 -6.22 1.07 10.88
N PHE A 297 -5.17 1.68 11.42
CA PHE A 297 -3.97 0.95 11.85
C PHE A 297 -4.27 -0.08 12.95
N ASN A 298 -5.31 0.12 13.75
CA ASN A 298 -5.80 -0.87 14.71
C ASN A 298 -6.12 -2.22 14.04
N LEU A 299 -6.75 -2.22 12.86
CA LEU A 299 -7.07 -3.45 12.11
C LEU A 299 -5.79 -4.14 11.59
N VAL A 300 -4.80 -3.35 11.15
CA VAL A 300 -3.50 -3.87 10.75
C VAL A 300 -2.80 -4.50 11.96
N TRP A 301 -2.82 -3.83 13.11
CA TRP A 301 -2.25 -4.32 14.36
C TRP A 301 -2.91 -5.62 14.84
N GLU A 302 -4.24 -5.71 14.77
CA GLU A 302 -4.98 -6.94 15.06
C GLU A 302 -4.53 -8.12 14.19
N LYS A 303 -4.37 -7.89 12.87
CA LYS A 303 -3.85 -8.91 11.95
C LYS A 303 -2.41 -9.35 12.32
N VAL A 304 -1.54 -8.39 12.62
CA VAL A 304 -0.16 -8.67 13.08
C VAL A 304 -0.16 -9.51 14.34
N CYS A 305 -0.98 -9.15 15.31
CA CYS A 305 -1.12 -9.92 16.56
C CYS A 305 -1.68 -11.31 16.28
N ALA A 306 -2.69 -11.43 15.41
CA ALA A 306 -3.27 -12.71 15.05
C ALA A 306 -2.25 -13.66 14.44
N ASP A 307 -1.41 -13.16 13.52
CA ASP A 307 -0.37 -13.96 12.88
C ASP A 307 0.74 -14.36 13.84
N ASN A 308 1.25 -13.41 14.64
CA ASN A 308 2.39 -13.66 15.53
C ASN A 308 2.03 -14.55 16.73
N PHE A 309 0.83 -14.42 17.27
CA PHE A 309 0.36 -15.22 18.40
C PHE A 309 -0.40 -16.49 17.98
N GLY A 310 -0.54 -16.73 16.68
CA GLY A 310 -1.22 -17.93 16.17
C GLY A 310 -2.69 -17.95 16.50
N SER A 311 -3.41 -16.85 16.24
CA SER A 311 -4.86 -16.78 16.48
C SER A 311 -5.59 -17.84 15.69
N VAL A 312 -6.51 -18.50 16.38
CA VAL A 312 -7.39 -19.52 15.78
C VAL A 312 -8.81 -19.01 15.54
N LEU A 313 -9.03 -17.71 15.72
CA LEU A 313 -10.37 -17.10 15.68
C LEU A 313 -11.08 -17.31 14.33
N ASP A 314 -10.35 -17.27 13.23
CA ASP A 314 -10.87 -17.42 11.87
C ASP A 314 -10.73 -18.86 11.33
N LYS A 315 -10.19 -19.81 12.13
CA LYS A 315 -10.16 -21.22 11.79
C LYS A 315 -11.55 -21.86 11.99
N LYS A 316 -11.87 -22.87 11.17
CA LYS A 316 -13.05 -23.68 11.39
C LYS A 316 -12.91 -24.46 12.69
N ILE A 317 -14.02 -24.72 13.38
CA ILE A 317 -14.00 -25.44 14.65
C ILE A 317 -13.47 -26.86 14.49
N VAL A 318 -13.73 -27.50 13.35
CA VAL A 318 -13.20 -28.83 13.04
C VAL A 318 -11.66 -28.86 12.96
N ASP A 319 -11.03 -27.75 12.60
CA ASP A 319 -9.57 -27.64 12.43
C ASP A 319 -8.85 -27.20 13.72
N LEU A 320 -9.59 -27.03 14.82
CA LEU A 320 -9.02 -26.62 16.09
C LEU A 320 -8.40 -27.81 16.84
N PRO A 321 -7.26 -27.62 17.52
CA PRO A 321 -6.62 -28.67 18.33
C PRO A 321 -7.38 -28.94 19.63
N LEU A 322 -8.58 -29.49 19.51
CA LEU A 322 -9.46 -29.82 20.65
C LEU A 322 -9.31 -31.29 21.07
N SER A 323 -9.22 -31.52 22.37
CA SER A 323 -9.00 -32.88 22.90
C SER A 323 -10.16 -33.81 22.64
N ASN A 324 -11.40 -33.30 22.49
CA ASN A 324 -12.62 -34.09 22.27
C ASN A 324 -13.49 -33.41 21.20
N PRO A 325 -13.18 -33.57 19.91
CA PRO A 325 -13.95 -32.98 18.81
C PRO A 325 -15.38 -33.53 18.71
N GLU A 326 -15.66 -34.68 19.34
CA GLU A 326 -16.99 -35.32 19.35
C GLU A 326 -18.05 -34.47 20.08
N TRP A 327 -17.64 -33.63 21.03
CA TRP A 327 -18.57 -32.75 21.77
C TRP A 327 -19.06 -31.57 20.95
N ILE A 328 -18.46 -31.34 19.78
CA ILE A 328 -18.86 -30.25 18.90
C ILE A 328 -20.15 -30.67 18.19
N LYS A 329 -21.22 -29.90 18.42
CA LYS A 329 -22.45 -30.08 17.66
C LYS A 329 -22.20 -29.96 16.17
N VAL A 330 -22.81 -30.83 15.38
CA VAL A 330 -22.62 -30.91 13.92
C VAL A 330 -22.85 -29.55 13.23
N GLU A 331 -23.81 -28.77 13.72
CA GLU A 331 -24.16 -27.44 13.22
C GLU A 331 -23.03 -26.38 13.31
N TYR A 332 -22.01 -26.62 14.15
CA TYR A 332 -20.88 -25.69 14.36
C TYR A 332 -19.57 -26.15 13.71
N LYS A 333 -19.46 -27.39 13.24
CA LYS A 333 -18.23 -27.97 12.73
C LYS A 333 -17.62 -27.12 11.58
N ASP A 334 -18.44 -26.66 10.65
CA ASP A 334 -18.03 -25.87 9.48
C ASP A 334 -18.00 -24.36 9.71
N LYS A 335 -18.40 -23.92 10.90
CA LYS A 335 -18.36 -22.49 11.25
C LYS A 335 -17.00 -22.12 11.80
N THR A 336 -16.58 -20.88 11.54
CA THR A 336 -15.36 -20.33 12.17
C THR A 336 -15.60 -20.07 13.66
N LEU A 337 -14.53 -20.13 14.46
CA LEU A 337 -14.60 -19.86 15.90
C LEU A 337 -15.20 -18.46 16.16
N ARG A 338 -14.88 -17.45 15.36
CA ARG A 338 -15.45 -16.10 15.43
C ARG A 338 -16.99 -16.08 15.36
N LYS A 339 -17.60 -16.97 14.57
CA LYS A 339 -19.05 -17.06 14.42
C LYS A 339 -19.73 -17.78 15.58
N VAL A 340 -18.99 -18.55 16.35
CA VAL A 340 -19.51 -19.39 17.43
C VAL A 340 -19.29 -18.78 18.80
N ILE A 341 -18.19 -18.08 19.00
CA ILE A 341 -17.93 -17.36 20.25
C ILE A 341 -18.98 -16.25 20.41
N LYS A 342 -19.78 -16.38 21.45
CA LYS A 342 -20.66 -15.30 21.88
C LYS A 342 -19.82 -14.20 22.51
N SER A 343 -20.18 -12.95 22.22
CA SER A 343 -19.52 -11.80 22.84
C SER A 343 -19.67 -11.87 24.36
N PRO A 344 -18.58 -11.81 25.13
CA PRO A 344 -18.65 -11.79 26.57
C PRO A 344 -19.39 -10.54 27.05
N ARG A 345 -20.16 -10.68 28.10
CA ARG A 345 -20.90 -9.57 28.71
C ARG A 345 -20.41 -9.36 30.13
N TRP A 346 -20.26 -8.10 30.50
CA TRP A 346 -19.94 -7.75 31.88
C TRP A 346 -21.17 -7.99 32.78
N ARG A 347 -20.96 -8.61 33.95
CA ARG A 347 -21.95 -8.74 34.98
C ARG A 347 -21.42 -8.14 36.27
N LYS A 348 -22.29 -7.45 37.02
CA LYS A 348 -21.91 -6.98 38.35
C LYS A 348 -21.70 -8.15 39.29
N THR A 349 -20.62 -8.14 40.03
CA THR A 349 -20.25 -9.21 40.97
C THR A 349 -21.32 -9.42 42.04
N GLU A 350 -22.04 -8.36 42.43
CA GLU A 350 -23.09 -8.36 43.43
C GLU A 350 -24.43 -8.84 42.89
N PHE A 351 -24.64 -8.78 41.54
CA PHE A 351 -25.89 -9.24 40.91
C PHE A 351 -25.55 -9.99 39.60
N PRO A 352 -25.09 -11.24 39.71
CA PRO A 352 -24.58 -11.99 38.54
C PRO A 352 -25.66 -12.28 37.48
N ASP A 353 -26.94 -12.20 37.82
CA ASP A 353 -28.05 -12.45 36.91
C ASP A 353 -28.53 -11.17 36.17
N VAL A 354 -28.04 -10.00 36.54
CA VAL A 354 -28.44 -8.73 35.93
C VAL A 354 -27.38 -8.29 34.91
N GLU A 355 -27.77 -8.35 33.62
CA GLU A 355 -26.96 -7.78 32.55
C GLU A 355 -27.00 -6.26 32.63
N ASP A 356 -25.82 -5.57 32.54
CA ASP A 356 -25.78 -4.13 32.42
C ASP A 356 -26.04 -3.72 30.96
N PRO A 357 -27.20 -3.12 30.64
CA PRO A 357 -27.58 -2.77 29.28
C PRO A 357 -26.71 -1.65 28.68
N LYS A 358 -25.90 -0.95 29.49
CA LYS A 358 -25.05 0.17 29.06
C LYS A 358 -23.66 -0.29 28.62
N VAL A 359 -23.27 -1.53 28.88
CA VAL A 359 -21.93 -2.01 28.54
C VAL A 359 -21.97 -2.71 27.19
N LYS A 360 -21.25 -2.16 26.22
CA LYS A 360 -21.05 -2.79 24.91
C LYS A 360 -20.41 -4.17 25.09
N THR A 361 -20.86 -5.17 24.33
CA THR A 361 -20.27 -6.51 24.34
C THR A 361 -18.83 -6.44 23.80
N LEU A 362 -17.89 -7.00 24.56
CA LEU A 362 -16.51 -7.16 24.12
C LEU A 362 -16.45 -8.33 23.13
N LYS A 363 -15.90 -8.09 21.93
CA LYS A 363 -15.53 -9.15 21.00
C LYS A 363 -14.03 -9.37 21.14
N PRO A 364 -13.56 -10.63 21.29
CA PRO A 364 -12.14 -10.88 21.34
C PRO A 364 -11.51 -10.64 19.95
N ASP A 365 -10.43 -9.89 19.89
CA ASP A 365 -9.67 -9.66 18.66
C ASP A 365 -8.70 -10.82 18.38
N LEU A 366 -8.30 -11.53 19.45
CA LEU A 366 -7.34 -12.63 19.41
C LEU A 366 -7.80 -13.78 20.30
N VAL A 367 -7.75 -15.00 19.78
CA VAL A 367 -7.98 -16.24 20.54
C VAL A 367 -6.89 -17.25 20.21
N CYS A 368 -6.14 -17.66 21.23
CA CYS A 368 -5.13 -18.71 21.10
C CYS A 368 -5.54 -19.93 21.93
N ILE A 369 -5.34 -21.13 21.38
CA ILE A 369 -5.57 -22.40 22.09
C ILE A 369 -4.21 -23.06 22.29
N TYR A 370 -3.83 -23.23 23.53
CA TYR A 370 -2.58 -23.91 23.91
C TYR A 370 -2.87 -25.30 24.47
N PRO A 371 -2.03 -26.31 24.16
CA PRO A 371 -2.14 -27.61 24.84
C PRO A 371 -1.91 -27.42 26.34
N VAL A 372 -2.66 -28.13 27.15
CA VAL A 372 -2.45 -28.13 28.58
C VAL A 372 -1.44 -29.21 28.91
N ASP A 373 -0.35 -28.87 29.59
CA ASP A 373 0.59 -29.84 30.12
C ASP A 373 -0.13 -30.81 31.05
N GLU A 374 -0.07 -32.09 30.75
CA GLU A 374 -0.75 -33.17 31.51
C GLU A 374 -0.32 -33.26 32.98
N GLN A 375 0.80 -32.62 33.36
CA GLN A 375 1.32 -32.62 34.74
C GLN A 375 0.60 -31.67 35.70
N LYS A 376 -0.24 -30.74 35.19
CA LYS A 376 -1.07 -29.87 36.03
C LYS A 376 -2.54 -30.28 35.93
N LYS A 377 -2.93 -31.34 36.60
CA LYS A 377 -4.35 -31.74 36.80
C LYS A 377 -5.10 -30.61 37.51
N GLY A 378 -5.84 -29.82 36.77
CA GLY A 378 -6.82 -28.88 37.32
C GLY A 378 -7.00 -27.63 36.47
N LYS A 379 -8.07 -27.64 35.69
CA LYS A 379 -8.68 -26.52 34.97
C LYS A 379 -7.96 -26.04 33.70
N ARG A 380 -8.48 -26.45 32.56
CA ARG A 380 -8.18 -25.88 31.24
C ARG A 380 -8.47 -24.37 31.25
N LYS A 381 -7.48 -23.56 31.06
CA LYS A 381 -7.61 -22.10 30.90
C LYS A 381 -7.58 -21.76 29.42
N ILE A 382 -8.69 -21.31 28.88
CA ILE A 382 -8.71 -20.55 27.64
C ILE A 382 -8.25 -19.15 28.03
N LEU A 383 -7.06 -18.74 27.60
CA LEU A 383 -6.60 -17.37 27.78
C LEU A 383 -7.18 -16.51 26.65
N LEU A 384 -8.27 -15.81 26.94
CA LEU A 384 -8.73 -14.69 26.15
C LEU A 384 -7.87 -13.49 26.56
N ARG A 385 -7.00 -13.03 25.69
CA ARG A 385 -6.37 -11.70 25.82
C ARG A 385 -7.07 -10.76 24.85
N CYS A 386 -7.70 -9.74 25.38
CA CYS A 386 -7.97 -8.50 24.67
C CYS A 386 -6.72 -7.65 24.84
N PRO A 387 -6.15 -7.07 23.77
CA PRO A 387 -5.08 -6.09 23.86
C PRO A 387 -5.55 -4.80 24.47
#